data_c0d6b6d0a34a66fc431c6c70c2de88f3
#
_entry.id   c0d6b6d0a34a66fc431c6c70c2de88f3
#
_cell.length_a   1.000
_cell.length_b   1.000
_cell.length_c   1.000
_cell.angle_alpha   90.00
_cell.angle_beta   90.00
_cell.angle_gamma   90.00
#
_symmetry.space_group_name_H-M   'P 1'
#
loop_
_entity.id
_entity.type
_entity.pdbx_description
1 polymer ?
#
loop_
_entity_poly.entity_id
_entity_poly.type
_entity_poly.pdbx_seq_one_letter_code
_entity_poly.pdbx_strand_id
1 'polypeptide(L)'
;MRSPIDRSSGQPSPDSMSGTVTVAYSLQAIVARSGAFSSAPLPQGLHVVRLRGDIDMIPLHTAFRKAHDIPFCPFTDGDGTVLPPALLSLCQQWSAQFALAYIEAEFFGGSGCQAHALFSDGRAASPLVVSDHAINEALRYLGVAKGEARDEFEAIGLDQHRDTDRWTT
;
A
#
# COMPACT_ATOMS: atom_id res chain seq x y z
N MET A 1 -23.90 -30.05 -67.37
CA MET A 1 -22.71 -29.29 -67.00
C MET A 1 -23.01 -28.42 -65.79
N ARG A 2 -22.51 -28.79 -64.67
CA ARG A 2 -22.66 -28.03 -63.44
C ARG A 2 -21.30 -27.78 -62.82
N SER A 3 -20.93 -26.53 -62.66
CA SER A 3 -19.72 -26.10 -61.98
C SER A 3 -19.86 -26.28 -60.46
N PRO A 4 -18.86 -26.73 -59.76
CA PRO A 4 -18.90 -26.83 -58.31
C PRO A 4 -18.72 -25.45 -57.67
N ILE A 5 -19.55 -25.19 -56.68
CA ILE A 5 -19.52 -23.99 -55.87
C ILE A 5 -18.35 -24.15 -54.88
N ASP A 6 -17.41 -23.29 -55.01
CA ASP A 6 -16.34 -23.11 -54.01
C ASP A 6 -16.90 -22.41 -52.79
N ARG A 7 -17.00 -23.13 -51.69
CA ARG A 7 -17.27 -22.58 -50.36
C ARG A 7 -15.97 -22.37 -49.65
N SER A 8 -15.37 -21.22 -49.80
CA SER A 8 -14.34 -20.79 -48.89
C SER A 8 -15.01 -20.38 -47.59
N SER A 9 -15.00 -21.30 -46.64
CA SER A 9 -15.34 -21.02 -45.26
C SER A 9 -14.19 -20.21 -44.67
N GLY A 10 -14.36 -18.91 -44.61
CA GLY A 10 -13.50 -18.03 -43.84
C GLY A 10 -13.67 -18.37 -42.38
N GLN A 11 -12.65 -19.04 -41.85
CA GLN A 11 -12.53 -19.29 -40.40
C GLN A 11 -12.21 -17.96 -39.75
N PRO A 12 -12.97 -17.51 -38.75
CA PRO A 12 -12.55 -16.34 -37.99
C PRO A 12 -11.29 -16.70 -37.21
N SER A 13 -10.29 -15.92 -37.39
CA SER A 13 -9.09 -15.97 -36.57
C SER A 13 -9.47 -15.85 -35.11
N PRO A 14 -8.91 -16.65 -34.19
CA PRO A 14 -9.12 -16.41 -32.77
C PRO A 14 -8.56 -15.03 -32.45
N ASP A 15 -9.43 -14.11 -32.12
CA ASP A 15 -9.03 -12.87 -31.53
C ASP A 15 -8.11 -13.19 -30.37
N SER A 16 -6.88 -12.71 -30.51
CA SER A 16 -5.95 -12.70 -29.39
C SER A 16 -6.62 -11.88 -28.30
N MET A 17 -7.21 -12.56 -27.33
CA MET A 17 -7.56 -11.94 -26.07
C MET A 17 -6.27 -11.50 -25.42
N SER A 18 -5.83 -10.29 -25.72
CA SER A 18 -4.88 -9.59 -24.87
C SER A 18 -5.65 -9.27 -23.60
N GLY A 19 -5.76 -10.28 -22.73
CA GLY A 19 -6.23 -10.08 -21.37
C GLY A 19 -5.26 -9.10 -20.74
N THR A 20 -5.70 -7.85 -20.52
CA THR A 20 -5.02 -6.92 -19.65
C THR A 20 -4.93 -7.64 -18.32
N VAL A 21 -3.75 -8.14 -17.97
CA VAL A 21 -3.53 -8.72 -16.65
C VAL A 21 -3.67 -7.57 -15.68
N THR A 22 -4.83 -7.48 -15.09
CA THR A 22 -5.12 -6.51 -14.05
C THR A 22 -4.30 -6.89 -12.84
N VAL A 23 -3.18 -6.22 -12.64
CA VAL A 23 -2.33 -6.51 -11.50
C VAL A 23 -2.85 -5.76 -10.30
N ALA A 24 -3.39 -6.49 -9.35
CA ALA A 24 -3.77 -5.95 -8.06
C ALA A 24 -2.54 -5.46 -7.30
N TYR A 25 -2.69 -4.36 -6.59
CA TYR A 25 -1.70 -3.84 -5.64
C TYR A 25 -2.41 -3.54 -4.33
N SER A 26 -1.82 -4.01 -3.23
CA SER A 26 -2.33 -3.69 -1.90
C SER A 26 -1.19 -3.47 -0.92
N LEU A 27 -1.30 -2.44 -0.11
CA LEU A 27 -0.32 -2.12 0.91
C LEU A 27 -1.02 -1.64 2.18
N GLN A 28 -0.61 -2.20 3.31
CA GLN A 28 -0.91 -1.67 4.64
C GLN A 28 0.37 -1.68 5.45
N ALA A 29 0.80 -0.52 5.90
CA ALA A 29 2.06 -0.40 6.61
C ALA A 29 2.09 0.84 7.50
N ILE A 30 3.01 0.82 8.47
CA ILE A 30 3.43 2.00 9.22
C ILE A 30 4.82 2.37 8.75
N VAL A 31 5.02 3.63 8.41
CA VAL A 31 6.29 4.16 7.92
C VAL A 31 6.79 5.28 8.83
N ALA A 32 8.10 5.38 8.97
CA ALA A 32 8.79 6.43 9.72
C ALA A 32 10.18 6.64 9.15
N ARG A 33 10.89 7.65 9.63
CA ARG A 33 12.29 7.88 9.26
C ARG A 33 13.15 6.69 9.68
N SER A 34 14.17 6.38 8.89
CA SER A 34 15.13 5.31 9.18
C SER A 34 15.70 5.41 10.59
N GLY A 35 15.66 4.29 11.32
CA GLY A 35 16.15 4.21 12.69
C GLY A 35 15.12 4.54 13.77
N ALA A 36 13.97 5.11 13.41
CA ALA A 36 12.93 5.49 14.38
C ALA A 36 12.44 4.29 15.21
N PHE A 37 12.22 3.15 14.55
CA PHE A 37 11.71 1.94 15.22
C PHE A 37 12.77 1.21 16.07
N SER A 38 14.03 1.59 16.03
CA SER A 38 15.08 0.90 16.79
C SER A 38 14.90 1.01 18.31
N SER A 39 14.24 2.06 18.77
CA SER A 39 13.93 2.29 20.18
C SER A 39 12.53 1.84 20.59
N ALA A 40 11.73 1.35 19.63
CA ALA A 40 10.37 0.92 19.88
C ALA A 40 10.28 -0.59 20.07
N PRO A 41 9.56 -1.08 21.10
CA PRO A 41 9.31 -2.50 21.21
C PRO A 41 8.34 -2.93 20.11
N LEU A 42 8.78 -3.85 19.23
CA LEU A 42 7.93 -4.38 18.18
C LEU A 42 7.07 -5.53 18.71
N PRO A 43 5.75 -5.53 18.46
CA PRO A 43 4.91 -6.69 18.68
C PRO A 43 5.45 -7.92 17.95
N GLN A 44 5.21 -9.10 18.53
CA GLN A 44 5.59 -10.35 17.90
C GLN A 44 4.99 -10.48 16.51
N GLY A 45 5.79 -10.87 15.54
CA GLY A 45 5.39 -11.06 14.16
C GLY A 45 5.61 -9.83 13.27
N LEU A 46 5.90 -8.67 13.83
CA LEU A 46 6.26 -7.50 13.05
C LEU A 46 7.78 -7.39 12.89
N HIS A 47 8.21 -6.83 11.77
CA HIS A 47 9.61 -6.54 11.50
C HIS A 47 9.75 -5.26 10.69
N VAL A 48 10.94 -4.68 10.75
CA VAL A 48 11.27 -3.44 10.05
C VAL A 48 11.90 -3.77 8.70
N VAL A 49 11.39 -3.17 7.64
CA VAL A 49 11.97 -3.20 6.30
C VAL A 49 12.61 -1.85 6.01
N ARG A 50 13.90 -1.84 5.70
CA ARG A 50 14.61 -0.65 5.28
C ARG A 50 14.29 -0.37 3.80
N LEU A 51 13.72 0.81 3.52
CA LEU A 51 13.45 1.29 2.17
C LEU A 51 14.49 2.33 1.75
N ARG A 52 14.46 2.73 0.49
CA ARG A 52 15.24 3.87 0.00
C ARG A 52 14.71 5.17 0.58
N GLY A 53 15.46 6.26 0.46
CA GLY A 53 15.00 7.58 0.91
C GLY A 53 14.95 7.77 2.43
N ASP A 54 15.74 6.99 3.18
CA ASP A 54 15.79 7.06 4.64
C ASP A 54 14.45 6.80 5.34
N ILE A 55 13.71 5.83 4.83
CA ILE A 55 12.43 5.38 5.38
C ILE A 55 12.54 3.93 5.83
N ASP A 56 12.01 3.66 7.00
CA ASP A 56 11.74 2.32 7.51
C ASP A 56 10.23 2.06 7.46
N MET A 57 9.87 0.83 7.11
CA MET A 57 8.48 0.39 6.99
C MET A 57 8.24 -0.85 7.84
N ILE A 58 7.10 -0.87 8.52
CA ILE A 58 6.57 -2.07 9.18
C ILE A 58 5.35 -2.53 8.40
N PRO A 59 5.49 -3.59 7.57
CA PRO A 59 4.34 -4.16 6.87
C PRO A 59 3.35 -4.79 7.87
N LEU A 60 2.07 -4.46 7.72
CA LEU A 60 1.00 -5.08 8.50
C LEU A 60 0.46 -6.28 7.73
N HIS A 61 1.23 -7.38 7.76
CA HIS A 61 0.91 -8.58 6.99
C HIS A 61 -0.34 -9.30 7.52
N THR A 62 -0.88 -10.20 6.71
CA THR A 62 -2.16 -10.86 6.96
C THR A 62 -2.22 -11.56 8.32
N ALA A 63 -1.20 -12.30 8.72
CA ALA A 63 -1.20 -13.01 10.00
C ALA A 63 -1.27 -12.06 11.20
N PHE A 64 -0.52 -10.95 11.17
CA PHE A 64 -0.57 -9.95 12.23
C PHE A 64 -1.94 -9.28 12.30
N ARG A 65 -2.49 -8.87 11.15
CA ARG A 65 -3.80 -8.22 11.10
C ARG A 65 -4.89 -9.12 11.67
N LYS A 66 -4.91 -10.41 11.31
CA LYS A 66 -5.88 -11.38 11.83
C LYS A 66 -5.74 -11.59 13.33
N ALA A 67 -4.53 -11.63 13.85
CA ALA A 67 -4.28 -11.81 15.28
C ALA A 67 -4.71 -10.60 16.13
N HIS A 68 -4.81 -9.41 15.51
CA HIS A 68 -5.11 -8.16 16.21
C HIS A 68 -6.41 -7.49 15.74
N ASP A 69 -7.27 -8.21 15.03
CA ASP A 69 -8.55 -7.70 14.52
C ASP A 69 -8.42 -6.42 13.69
N ILE A 70 -7.38 -6.35 12.87
CA ILE A 70 -7.17 -5.24 11.93
C ILE A 70 -7.73 -5.66 10.57
N PRO A 71 -8.79 -4.99 10.06
CA PRO A 71 -9.34 -5.31 8.74
C PRO A 71 -8.34 -5.06 7.60
N PHE A 72 -8.54 -5.74 6.50
CA PHE A 72 -7.83 -5.43 5.25
C PHE A 72 -8.28 -4.07 4.72
N CYS A 73 -7.32 -3.16 4.51
CA CYS A 73 -7.53 -1.84 3.91
C CYS A 73 -8.86 -1.16 4.31
N PRO A 74 -9.06 -0.86 5.61
CA PRO A 74 -10.37 -0.41 6.10
C PRO A 74 -10.86 0.89 5.47
N PHE A 75 -9.97 1.73 4.94
CA PHE A 75 -10.31 3.02 4.36
C PHE A 75 -10.40 2.99 2.84
N THR A 76 -9.68 2.10 2.19
CA THR A 76 -9.62 2.02 0.72
C THR A 76 -10.48 0.90 0.15
N ASP A 77 -10.64 -0.20 0.86
CA ASP A 77 -11.50 -1.33 0.50
C ASP A 77 -12.79 -1.38 1.34
N GLY A 78 -12.83 -0.69 2.47
CA GLY A 78 -13.96 -0.64 3.38
C GLY A 78 -14.56 0.76 3.54
N ASP A 79 -15.53 0.88 4.44
CA ASP A 79 -16.21 2.13 4.77
C ASP A 79 -15.68 2.76 6.07
N GLY A 80 -14.50 2.36 6.52
CA GLY A 80 -13.90 2.84 7.75
C GLY A 80 -13.62 4.34 7.74
N THR A 81 -13.87 5.00 8.85
CA THR A 81 -13.58 6.43 9.05
C THR A 81 -12.63 6.67 10.21
N VAL A 82 -12.37 5.65 11.01
CA VAL A 82 -11.44 5.68 12.14
C VAL A 82 -10.53 4.47 12.12
N LEU A 83 -9.33 4.64 12.65
CA LEU A 83 -8.37 3.53 12.74
C LEU A 83 -8.91 2.43 13.65
N PRO A 84 -8.70 1.16 13.28
CA PRO A 84 -8.97 0.03 14.18
C PRO A 84 -8.23 0.22 15.51
N PRO A 85 -8.83 -0.19 16.66
CA PRO A 85 -8.25 0.10 17.98
C PRO A 85 -6.82 -0.37 18.19
N ALA A 86 -6.48 -1.57 17.75
CA ALA A 86 -5.11 -2.09 17.87
C ALA A 86 -4.10 -1.26 17.08
N LEU A 87 -4.47 -0.85 15.87
CA LEU A 87 -3.63 -0.03 15.00
C LEU A 87 -3.48 1.38 15.57
N LEU A 88 -4.57 1.97 16.06
CA LEU A 88 -4.54 3.28 16.70
C LEU A 88 -3.61 3.26 17.92
N SER A 89 -3.68 2.22 18.75
CA SER A 89 -2.82 2.08 19.92
C SER A 89 -1.33 2.04 19.55
N LEU A 90 -0.98 1.29 18.52
CA LEU A 90 0.41 1.25 18.03
C LEU A 90 0.88 2.62 17.55
N CYS A 91 0.07 3.28 16.73
CA CYS A 91 0.42 4.60 16.20
C CYS A 91 0.55 5.64 17.31
N GLN A 92 -0.33 5.64 18.29
CA GLN A 92 -0.24 6.55 19.45
C GLN A 92 0.99 6.27 20.31
N GLN A 93 1.27 5.01 20.60
CA GLN A 93 2.40 4.61 21.41
C GLN A 93 3.74 4.99 20.77
N TRP A 94 3.93 4.65 19.50
CA TRP A 94 5.18 4.94 18.81
C TRP A 94 5.36 6.42 18.50
N SER A 95 4.28 7.11 18.14
CA SER A 95 4.35 8.53 17.81
C SER A 95 4.62 9.45 18.99
N ALA A 96 4.56 8.93 20.21
CA ALA A 96 5.06 9.66 21.39
C ALA A 96 6.56 9.96 21.30
N GLN A 97 7.31 9.20 20.52
CA GLN A 97 8.76 9.33 20.40
C GLN A 97 9.22 9.84 19.03
N PHE A 98 8.49 9.57 17.96
CA PHE A 98 8.85 9.97 16.60
C PHE A 98 7.62 10.13 15.71
N ALA A 99 7.70 10.99 14.71
CA ALA A 99 6.64 11.11 13.72
C ALA A 99 6.54 9.84 12.87
N LEU A 100 5.32 9.43 12.58
CA LEU A 100 5.03 8.28 11.72
C LEU A 100 3.78 8.50 10.89
N ALA A 101 3.59 7.66 9.90
CA ALA A 101 2.37 7.61 9.12
C ALA A 101 1.89 6.16 8.98
N TYR A 102 0.61 5.95 9.17
CA TYR A 102 -0.07 4.76 8.66
C TYR A 102 -0.43 5.04 7.20
N ILE A 103 -0.14 4.09 6.32
CA ILE A 103 -0.47 4.17 4.91
C ILE A 103 -1.19 2.92 4.45
N GLU A 104 -2.15 3.09 3.56
CA GLU A 104 -2.75 1.98 2.85
C GLU A 104 -3.05 2.36 1.40
N ALA A 105 -3.00 1.37 0.54
CA ALA A 105 -3.39 1.48 -0.86
C ALA A 105 -4.03 0.19 -1.31
N GLU A 106 -5.02 0.33 -2.15
CA GLU A 106 -5.64 -0.80 -2.82
C GLU A 106 -6.00 -0.39 -4.24
N PHE A 107 -5.41 -1.10 -5.21
CA PHE A 107 -5.67 -0.89 -6.63
C PHE A 107 -6.10 -2.20 -7.25
N PHE A 108 -7.21 -2.16 -7.96
CA PHE A 108 -7.71 -3.28 -8.72
C PHE A 108 -8.33 -2.78 -10.03
N GLY A 109 -7.93 -3.38 -11.15
CA GLY A 109 -8.52 -3.04 -12.44
C GLY A 109 -8.24 -1.62 -12.94
N GLY A 110 -7.11 -1.03 -12.54
CA GLY A 110 -6.78 0.34 -12.94
C GLY A 110 -7.51 1.43 -12.15
N SER A 111 -8.36 1.04 -11.21
CA SER A 111 -8.97 1.94 -10.23
C SER A 111 -8.54 1.55 -8.83
N GLY A 112 -8.44 2.53 -7.97
CA GLY A 112 -8.04 2.32 -6.60
C GLY A 112 -7.87 3.63 -5.87
N CYS A 113 -7.60 3.54 -4.59
CA CYS A 113 -7.31 4.72 -3.79
C CYS A 113 -6.26 4.43 -2.72
N GLN A 114 -5.83 5.50 -2.09
CA GLN A 114 -4.85 5.48 -1.02
C GLN A 114 -5.42 6.19 0.19
N ALA A 115 -4.87 5.87 1.36
CA ALA A 115 -5.20 6.59 2.58
C ALA A 115 -3.94 6.77 3.43
N HIS A 116 -3.93 7.82 4.23
CA HIS A 116 -2.92 8.00 5.27
C HIS A 116 -3.53 8.54 6.56
N ALA A 117 -2.89 8.21 7.67
CA ALA A 117 -3.10 8.83 8.96
C ALA A 117 -1.72 9.24 9.51
N LEU A 118 -1.54 10.52 9.78
CA LEU A 118 -0.28 11.07 10.27
C LEU A 118 -0.31 11.21 11.78
N PHE A 119 0.79 10.84 12.44
CA PHE A 119 0.92 10.88 13.89
C PHE A 119 2.22 11.53 14.32
N SER A 120 2.12 12.36 15.35
CA SER A 120 3.25 12.89 16.11
C SER A 120 2.79 13.23 17.53
N ASP A 121 3.72 13.24 18.48
CA ASP A 121 3.44 13.58 19.87
C ASP A 121 2.31 12.73 20.50
N GLY A 122 2.22 11.47 20.12
CA GLY A 122 1.26 10.50 20.66
C GLY A 122 -0.17 10.66 20.15
N ARG A 123 -0.40 11.44 19.10
CA ARG A 123 -1.74 11.72 18.58
C ARG A 123 -1.74 11.96 17.07
N ALA A 124 -2.92 11.93 16.47
CA ALA A 124 -3.09 12.28 15.07
C ALA A 124 -2.64 13.73 14.83
N ALA A 125 -1.76 13.91 13.84
CA ALA A 125 -1.24 15.23 13.47
C ALA A 125 -2.18 15.97 12.50
N SER A 126 -3.07 15.24 11.82
CA SER A 126 -4.04 15.77 10.87
C SER A 126 -5.23 14.80 10.76
N PRO A 127 -6.36 15.25 10.16
CA PRO A 127 -7.43 14.31 9.80
C PRO A 127 -6.94 13.21 8.85
N LEU A 128 -7.62 12.06 8.89
CA LEU A 128 -7.43 10.99 7.93
C LEU A 128 -7.68 11.51 6.51
N VAL A 129 -6.81 11.14 5.58
CA VAL A 129 -6.94 11.51 4.16
C VAL A 129 -7.13 10.26 3.32
N VAL A 130 -8.12 10.29 2.45
CA VAL A 130 -8.34 9.28 1.41
C VAL A 130 -8.29 10.00 0.07
N SER A 131 -7.29 9.70 -0.75
CA SER A 131 -7.08 10.34 -2.05
C SER A 131 -6.12 9.52 -2.92
N ASP A 132 -6.01 9.89 -4.18
CA ASP A 132 -5.05 9.26 -5.11
C ASP A 132 -3.58 9.58 -4.77
N HIS A 133 -3.33 10.52 -3.88
CA HIS A 133 -1.99 11.02 -3.54
C HIS A 133 -1.65 10.87 -2.06
N ALA A 134 -2.48 10.16 -1.30
CA ALA A 134 -2.34 10.08 0.16
C ALA A 134 -0.96 9.55 0.60
N ILE A 135 -0.42 8.52 -0.07
CA ILE A 135 0.89 7.97 0.29
C ILE A 135 1.99 8.99 0.01
N ASN A 136 1.97 9.66 -1.13
CA ASN A 136 2.96 10.70 -1.44
C ASN A 136 2.91 11.85 -0.43
N GLU A 137 1.73 12.25 0.02
CA GLU A 137 1.58 13.26 1.07
C GLU A 137 2.20 12.79 2.39
N ALA A 138 1.94 11.54 2.79
CA ALA A 138 2.53 10.98 4.01
C ALA A 138 4.06 10.92 3.93
N LEU A 139 4.61 10.54 2.78
CA LEU A 139 6.05 10.48 2.58
C LEU A 139 6.70 11.87 2.62
N ARG A 140 6.06 12.88 2.02
CA ARG A 140 6.52 14.27 2.15
C ARG A 140 6.48 14.77 3.58
N TYR A 141 5.45 14.41 4.33
CA TYR A 141 5.37 14.71 5.76
C TYR A 141 6.58 14.15 6.52
N LEU A 142 7.05 12.95 6.16
CA LEU A 142 8.23 12.33 6.75
C LEU A 142 9.56 12.85 6.16
N GLY A 143 9.53 13.78 5.24
CA GLY A 143 10.71 14.42 4.67
C GLY A 143 11.28 13.73 3.43
N VAL A 144 10.54 12.85 2.79
CA VAL A 144 10.97 12.22 1.54
C VAL A 144 10.94 13.23 0.41
N ALA A 145 12.04 13.30 -0.35
CA ALA A 145 12.12 14.04 -1.60
C ALA A 145 12.12 13.04 -2.76
N LYS A 146 11.30 13.30 -3.76
CA LYS A 146 11.20 12.39 -4.92
C LYS A 146 12.47 12.38 -5.79
N GLY A 147 13.26 13.44 -5.76
CA GLY A 147 14.45 13.56 -6.62
C GLY A 147 14.07 13.44 -8.10
N GLU A 148 14.74 12.52 -8.80
CA GLU A 148 14.49 12.23 -10.22
C GLU A 148 13.38 11.19 -10.43
N ALA A 149 12.84 10.59 -9.37
CA ALA A 149 11.73 9.66 -9.47
C ALA A 149 10.44 10.40 -9.87
N ARG A 150 9.47 9.65 -10.37
CA ARG A 150 8.17 10.20 -10.76
C ARG A 150 7.43 10.80 -9.57
N ASP A 151 7.51 10.15 -8.42
CA ASP A 151 6.89 10.57 -7.17
C ASP A 151 7.64 9.98 -5.96
N GLU A 152 7.21 10.33 -4.77
CA GLU A 152 7.80 9.85 -3.52
C GLU A 152 7.61 8.34 -3.33
N PHE A 153 6.49 7.78 -3.79
CA PHE A 153 6.18 6.36 -3.76
C PHE A 153 7.25 5.54 -4.51
N GLU A 154 7.56 5.95 -5.74
CA GLU A 154 8.61 5.33 -6.54
C GLU A 154 10.01 5.57 -5.93
N ALA A 155 10.24 6.77 -5.41
CA ALA A 155 11.54 7.15 -4.84
C ALA A 155 12.00 6.23 -3.72
N ILE A 156 11.09 5.76 -2.88
CA ILE A 156 11.41 4.84 -1.78
C ILE A 156 11.24 3.36 -2.14
N GLY A 157 10.74 3.04 -3.33
CA GLY A 157 10.66 1.69 -3.85
C GLY A 157 9.42 0.91 -3.43
N LEU A 158 8.30 1.56 -3.13
CA LEU A 158 7.05 0.88 -2.77
C LEU A 158 6.45 0.07 -3.93
N ASP A 159 6.88 0.30 -5.15
CA ASP A 159 6.50 -0.44 -6.34
C ASP A 159 7.18 -1.81 -6.50
N GLN A 160 8.15 -2.14 -5.64
CA GLN A 160 8.91 -3.40 -5.73
C GLN A 160 8.07 -4.65 -5.45
N HIS A 161 7.07 -4.54 -4.59
CA HIS A 161 6.15 -5.64 -4.28
C HIS A 161 4.70 -5.19 -4.42
N ARG A 162 3.84 -6.13 -4.80
CA ARG A 162 2.44 -5.84 -5.14
C ARG A 162 1.45 -6.10 -4.02
N ASP A 163 1.90 -6.75 -2.97
CA ASP A 163 1.07 -6.95 -1.79
C ASP A 163 1.91 -6.87 -0.51
N THR A 164 1.24 -6.60 0.59
CA THR A 164 1.88 -6.40 1.88
C THR A 164 2.68 -7.62 2.36
N ASP A 165 2.16 -8.82 2.12
CA ASP A 165 2.77 -10.05 2.63
C ASP A 165 4.11 -10.36 1.94
N ARG A 166 4.33 -9.85 0.74
CA ARG A 166 5.60 -10.04 0.03
C ARG A 166 6.78 -9.26 0.62
N TRP A 167 6.50 -8.29 1.47
CA TRP A 167 7.54 -7.58 2.19
C TRP A 167 8.08 -8.37 3.40
N THR A 168 7.47 -9.49 3.72
CA THR A 168 7.80 -10.29 4.90
C THR A 168 8.64 -11.55 4.60
N THR A 169 9.01 -11.76 3.35
CA THR A 169 9.80 -12.92 2.89
C THR A 169 11.24 -12.54 2.61
#